data_2b83c6f34fe2ff3034afe99c0b8ebda2
#
_entry.id   2b83c6f34fe2ff3034afe99c0b8ebda2
#
_cell.length_a   1.000
_cell.length_b   1.000
_cell.length_c   1.000
_cell.angle_alpha   90.00
_cell.angle_beta   90.00
_cell.angle_gamma   90.00
#
_symmetry.space_group_name_H-M   'P 1'
#
loop_
_entity.id
_entity.type
_entity.pdbx_description
1 polymer ?
#
loop_
_entity_poly.entity_id
_entity_poly.type
_entity_poly.pdbx_seq_one_letter_code
_entity_poly.pdbx_strand_id
1 'polypeptide(L)'
;MHLRELFKFAELIKRGNRLQLPVKNLNGTILRTIEVSNSVYAVEMNAPLVHQIIVGHLANKRFGTHSTKSHSQVRGGGRKPWKQKGTGRARHGSIRSPQWRGGGVVHGPHPRDYHQRLPKKMRRLAIRCLLSDKIRIDSFIIVDDLVLNEYKTKEMINVLSQLGITGKSLVVSSEPNQGIGRACRNLPRVKSLPVATINALDLINYDSLLITESAIRKIVSMWGSDASVTMNENLNVAGSELESEVL
;
A
#
# COMPACT_ATOMS: atom_id res chain seq x y z
N MET A 1 -12.18 -25.33 -12.57
CA MET A 1 -10.79 -25.31 -13.08
C MET A 1 -9.78 -24.82 -12.04
N HIS A 2 -10.16 -23.97 -11.11
CA HIS A 2 -9.28 -23.29 -10.12
C HIS A 2 -8.61 -24.22 -9.07
N LEU A 3 -9.28 -25.24 -8.57
CA LEU A 3 -8.75 -26.10 -7.49
C LEU A 3 -7.53 -26.97 -7.91
N ARG A 4 -7.49 -27.44 -9.15
CA ARG A 4 -6.38 -28.27 -9.64
C ARG A 4 -5.08 -27.46 -9.82
N GLU A 5 -5.17 -26.20 -10.17
CA GLU A 5 -3.99 -25.32 -10.31
C GLU A 5 -3.43 -24.90 -8.96
N LEU A 6 -4.31 -24.63 -7.97
CA LEU A 6 -3.91 -24.39 -6.59
C LEU A 6 -3.15 -25.58 -5.98
N PHE A 7 -3.57 -26.82 -6.29
CA PHE A 7 -2.85 -28.01 -5.85
C PHE A 7 -1.48 -28.16 -6.52
N LYS A 8 -1.36 -27.90 -7.82
CA LYS A 8 -0.06 -27.92 -8.53
C LYS A 8 0.90 -26.87 -7.98
N PHE A 9 0.40 -25.66 -7.69
CA PHE A 9 1.20 -24.59 -7.08
C PHE A 9 1.72 -24.98 -5.68
N ALA A 10 0.87 -25.59 -4.86
CA ALA A 10 1.24 -26.08 -3.53
C ALA A 10 2.26 -27.23 -3.59
N GLU A 11 2.15 -28.14 -4.58
CA GLU A 11 3.11 -29.22 -4.77
C GLU A 11 4.48 -28.75 -5.27
N LEU A 12 4.53 -27.76 -6.16
CA LEU A 12 5.77 -27.14 -6.63
C LEU A 12 6.56 -26.48 -5.48
N ILE A 13 5.85 -25.80 -4.57
CA ILE A 13 6.46 -25.18 -3.39
C ILE A 13 7.01 -26.26 -2.42
N LYS A 14 6.30 -27.37 -2.22
CA LYS A 14 6.73 -28.46 -1.32
C LYS A 14 7.98 -29.20 -1.79
N ARG A 15 8.27 -29.20 -3.10
CA ARG A 15 9.44 -29.88 -3.69
C ARG A 15 10.74 -29.08 -3.65
N GLY A 16 10.75 -27.90 -3.03
CA GLY A 16 11.95 -27.04 -2.97
C GLY A 16 12.34 -26.39 -4.30
N ASN A 17 11.56 -26.60 -5.37
CA ASN A 17 11.77 -25.96 -6.66
C ASN A 17 11.47 -24.47 -6.58
N ARG A 18 12.36 -23.66 -7.16
CA ARG A 18 12.12 -22.23 -7.32
C ARG A 18 10.90 -22.00 -8.22
N LEU A 19 10.10 -21.00 -7.89
CA LEU A 19 8.95 -20.63 -8.69
C LEU A 19 9.42 -20.04 -10.02
N GLN A 20 8.88 -20.55 -11.13
CA GLN A 20 9.19 -20.07 -12.47
C GLN A 20 8.03 -19.24 -13.01
N LEU A 21 8.34 -18.03 -13.48
CA LEU A 21 7.35 -17.09 -14.03
C LEU A 21 7.75 -16.65 -15.44
N PRO A 22 6.78 -16.58 -16.38
CA PRO A 22 7.03 -16.14 -17.75
C PRO A 22 7.25 -14.63 -17.83
N VAL A 23 8.29 -14.20 -18.54
CA VAL A 23 8.53 -12.81 -18.91
C VAL A 23 7.96 -12.58 -20.30
N LYS A 24 7.12 -11.57 -20.44
CA LYS A 24 6.45 -11.19 -21.68
C LYS A 24 7.08 -9.94 -22.29
N ASN A 25 6.96 -9.83 -23.61
CA ASN A 25 7.17 -8.56 -24.29
C ASN A 25 5.93 -7.66 -24.16
N LEU A 26 6.02 -6.39 -24.54
CA LEU A 26 4.88 -5.45 -24.57
C LEU A 26 3.74 -5.92 -25.49
N ASN A 27 4.03 -6.77 -26.46
CA ASN A 27 3.05 -7.38 -27.36
C ASN A 27 2.36 -8.64 -26.77
N GLY A 28 2.68 -9.04 -25.54
CA GLY A 28 2.09 -10.20 -24.88
C GLY A 28 2.77 -11.55 -25.18
N THR A 29 3.80 -11.59 -26.04
CA THR A 29 4.55 -12.82 -26.35
C THR A 29 5.51 -13.17 -25.21
N ILE A 30 5.61 -14.46 -24.87
CA ILE A 30 6.55 -14.95 -23.86
C ILE A 30 7.95 -14.99 -24.45
N LEU A 31 8.89 -14.28 -23.84
CA LEU A 31 10.30 -14.24 -24.25
C LEU A 31 11.13 -15.34 -23.57
N ARG A 32 11.00 -15.44 -22.25
CA ARG A 32 11.75 -16.36 -21.39
C ARG A 32 11.00 -16.62 -20.10
N THR A 33 11.51 -17.55 -19.31
CA THR A 33 11.03 -17.84 -17.96
C THR A 33 12.12 -17.45 -16.97
N ILE A 34 11.76 -16.79 -15.88
CA ILE A 34 12.68 -16.42 -14.80
C ILE A 34 12.36 -17.20 -13.53
N GLU A 35 13.41 -17.55 -12.78
CA GLU A 35 13.27 -18.13 -11.45
C GLU A 35 13.20 -17.02 -10.40
N VAL A 36 12.19 -17.09 -9.54
CA VAL A 36 11.99 -16.12 -8.47
C VAL A 36 12.08 -16.77 -7.10
N SER A 37 12.42 -15.97 -6.08
CA SER A 37 12.61 -16.45 -4.71
C SER A 37 11.29 -16.83 -4.06
N ASN A 38 11.18 -18.07 -3.59
CA ASN A 38 10.02 -18.57 -2.85
C ASN A 38 9.77 -17.80 -1.54
N SER A 39 10.82 -17.25 -0.93
CA SER A 39 10.72 -16.47 0.30
C SER A 39 9.89 -15.18 0.16
N VAL A 40 9.71 -14.70 -1.09
CA VAL A 40 8.93 -13.49 -1.39
C VAL A 40 7.62 -13.83 -2.10
N TYR A 41 7.65 -14.77 -3.05
CA TYR A 41 6.55 -14.99 -4.00
C TYR A 41 5.75 -16.27 -3.77
N ALA A 42 6.16 -17.10 -2.80
CA ALA A 42 5.48 -18.34 -2.45
C ALA A 42 5.04 -18.39 -0.97
N VAL A 43 4.77 -17.22 -0.39
CA VAL A 43 4.35 -17.10 1.02
C VAL A 43 2.86 -17.44 1.16
N GLU A 44 2.51 -18.15 2.22
CA GLU A 44 1.12 -18.45 2.55
C GLU A 44 0.36 -17.18 2.94
N MET A 45 -0.91 -17.08 2.54
CA MET A 45 -1.75 -15.92 2.80
C MET A 45 -2.14 -15.84 4.28
N ASN A 46 -1.81 -14.73 4.92
CA ASN A 46 -2.24 -14.39 6.28
C ASN A 46 -3.25 -13.23 6.23
N ALA A 47 -4.53 -13.58 6.03
CA ALA A 47 -5.60 -12.58 5.88
C ALA A 47 -5.76 -11.66 7.10
N PRO A 48 -5.72 -12.12 8.36
CA PRO A 48 -5.78 -11.24 9.54
C PRO A 48 -4.67 -10.18 9.56
N LEU A 49 -3.44 -10.58 9.24
CA LEU A 49 -2.29 -9.67 9.21
C LEU A 49 -2.45 -8.63 8.10
N VAL A 50 -2.85 -9.05 6.89
CA VAL A 50 -3.10 -8.14 5.77
C VAL A 50 -4.20 -7.14 6.12
N HIS A 51 -5.30 -7.60 6.70
CA HIS A 51 -6.40 -6.74 7.16
C HIS A 51 -5.92 -5.69 8.17
N GLN A 52 -5.15 -6.09 9.17
CA GLN A 52 -4.61 -5.16 10.18
C GLN A 52 -3.72 -4.07 9.54
N ILE A 53 -2.88 -4.43 8.57
CA ILE A 53 -2.03 -3.48 7.85
C ILE A 53 -2.87 -2.50 7.02
N ILE A 54 -3.93 -2.96 6.34
CA ILE A 54 -4.81 -2.12 5.55
C ILE A 54 -5.56 -1.13 6.43
N VAL A 55 -6.15 -1.60 7.54
CA VAL A 55 -6.85 -0.73 8.51
C VAL A 55 -5.89 0.34 9.05
N GLY A 56 -4.66 -0.04 9.41
CA GLY A 56 -3.64 0.90 9.85
C GLY A 56 -3.27 1.93 8.77
N HIS A 57 -3.11 1.52 7.50
CA HIS A 57 -2.85 2.45 6.40
C HIS A 57 -4.03 3.42 6.17
N LEU A 58 -5.27 2.94 6.25
CA LEU A 58 -6.47 3.78 6.12
C LEU A 58 -6.59 4.77 7.28
N ALA A 59 -6.32 4.31 8.51
CA ALA A 59 -6.30 5.16 9.69
C ALA A 59 -5.24 6.27 9.57
N ASN A 60 -4.03 5.94 9.10
CA ASN A 60 -2.92 6.88 8.92
C ASN A 60 -3.19 7.94 7.81
N LYS A 61 -4.15 7.71 6.91
CA LYS A 61 -4.59 8.70 5.92
C LYS A 61 -5.56 9.73 6.49
N ARG A 62 -6.13 9.50 7.67
CA ARG A 62 -7.13 10.40 8.28
C ARG A 62 -6.43 11.56 8.99
N PHE A 63 -6.73 12.78 8.60
CA PHE A 63 -6.17 13.98 9.22
C PHE A 63 -6.76 14.32 10.60
N GLY A 64 -7.97 13.82 10.90
CA GLY A 64 -8.61 14.00 12.20
C GLY A 64 -8.97 15.44 12.56
N THR A 65 -9.17 16.32 11.57
CA THR A 65 -9.39 17.77 11.76
C THR A 65 -10.83 18.15 12.14
N HIS A 66 -11.72 17.17 12.32
CA HIS A 66 -13.08 17.43 12.73
C HIS A 66 -13.13 18.04 14.13
N SER A 67 -13.94 19.10 14.29
CA SER A 67 -14.10 19.80 15.57
C SER A 67 -15.50 20.35 15.72
N THR A 68 -15.97 20.37 16.95
CA THR A 68 -17.20 21.03 17.37
C THR A 68 -16.92 21.95 18.52
N LYS A 69 -17.72 23.03 18.64
CA LYS A 69 -17.59 23.99 19.73
C LYS A 69 -18.35 23.50 20.95
N SER A 70 -17.67 23.34 22.07
CA SER A 70 -18.30 23.12 23.37
C SER A 70 -18.98 24.39 23.89
N HIS A 71 -19.71 24.25 24.99
CA HIS A 71 -20.43 25.36 25.62
C HIS A 71 -19.54 26.61 25.87
N SER A 72 -18.30 26.42 26.30
CA SER A 72 -17.34 27.50 26.57
C SER A 72 -16.77 28.16 25.32
N GLN A 73 -16.76 27.46 24.17
CA GLN A 73 -16.19 27.91 22.91
C GLN A 73 -17.20 28.66 22.02
N VAL A 74 -18.49 28.53 22.29
CA VAL A 74 -19.54 29.23 21.53
C VAL A 74 -19.60 30.69 21.99
N ARG A 75 -19.52 31.61 21.02
CA ARG A 75 -19.61 33.08 21.30
C ARG A 75 -20.96 33.45 21.92
N GLY A 76 -20.93 34.21 22.98
CA GLY A 76 -22.12 34.76 23.67
C GLY A 76 -22.53 33.95 24.88
N GLY A 77 -23.63 34.34 25.53
CA GLY A 77 -24.20 33.60 26.67
C GLY A 77 -23.55 33.89 28.02
N GLY A 78 -22.71 34.91 28.15
CA GLY A 78 -22.09 35.30 29.43
C GLY A 78 -23.08 35.83 30.44
N ARG A 79 -24.18 36.46 29.99
CA ARG A 79 -25.22 36.98 30.88
C ARG A 79 -26.24 35.88 31.22
N LYS A 80 -26.58 35.71 32.51
CA LYS A 80 -27.66 34.83 32.95
C LYS A 80 -29.00 35.26 32.38
N PRO A 81 -29.79 34.37 31.72
CA PRO A 81 -31.03 34.74 31.03
C PRO A 81 -32.09 35.35 31.94
N TRP A 82 -32.21 34.86 33.17
CA TRP A 82 -33.16 35.36 34.19
C TRP A 82 -32.67 35.06 35.61
N LYS A 83 -33.36 35.64 36.58
CA LYS A 83 -33.06 35.47 38.01
C LYS A 83 -33.21 33.97 38.44
N GLN A 84 -32.47 33.59 39.47
CA GLN A 84 -32.44 32.20 39.98
C GLN A 84 -33.76 31.66 40.50
N LYS A 85 -34.59 32.57 41.08
CA LYS A 85 -35.92 32.29 41.68
C LYS A 85 -36.92 33.36 41.27
N GLY A 86 -38.22 33.09 41.43
CA GLY A 86 -39.30 34.06 41.21
C GLY A 86 -39.73 34.28 39.75
N THR A 87 -39.34 33.40 38.82
CA THR A 87 -39.74 33.54 37.40
C THR A 87 -40.64 32.40 36.90
N GLY A 88 -40.89 31.38 37.72
CA GLY A 88 -41.68 30.18 37.33
C GLY A 88 -41.03 29.33 36.21
N ARG A 89 -39.84 29.71 35.71
CA ARG A 89 -39.12 29.03 34.62
C ARG A 89 -38.04 28.12 35.17
N ALA A 90 -37.62 27.12 34.35
CA ALA A 90 -36.51 26.28 34.66
C ALA A 90 -35.23 27.14 34.83
N ARG A 91 -34.35 26.72 35.74
CA ARG A 91 -33.10 27.44 36.03
C ARG A 91 -32.11 27.25 34.91
N HIS A 92 -31.58 28.36 34.36
CA HIS A 92 -30.55 28.33 33.33
C HIS A 92 -29.41 29.31 33.64
N GLY A 93 -28.17 28.91 33.40
CA GLY A 93 -26.99 29.73 33.59
C GLY A 93 -26.60 30.51 32.31
N SER A 94 -26.85 29.90 31.15
CA SER A 94 -26.49 30.47 29.86
C SER A 94 -27.43 30.02 28.74
N ILE A 95 -27.64 30.87 27.77
CA ILE A 95 -28.39 30.55 26.52
C ILE A 95 -27.55 29.71 25.56
N ARG A 96 -26.27 29.48 25.84
CA ARG A 96 -25.35 28.63 25.05
C ARG A 96 -25.21 27.21 25.60
N SER A 97 -25.98 26.87 26.63
CA SER A 97 -26.07 25.50 27.13
C SER A 97 -26.53 24.54 26.02
N PRO A 98 -26.12 23.26 26.04
CA PRO A 98 -26.42 22.31 24.94
C PRO A 98 -27.89 22.10 24.63
N GLN A 99 -28.78 22.25 25.60
CA GLN A 99 -30.21 22.14 25.42
C GLN A 99 -30.86 23.33 24.69
N TRP A 100 -30.10 24.41 24.49
CA TRP A 100 -30.59 25.59 23.77
C TRP A 100 -30.24 25.54 22.30
N ARG A 101 -31.12 26.04 21.45
CA ARG A 101 -30.84 26.20 20.02
C ARG A 101 -29.68 27.16 19.82
N GLY A 102 -28.65 26.71 19.10
CA GLY A 102 -27.39 27.47 18.93
C GLY A 102 -26.48 27.41 20.16
N GLY A 103 -26.74 26.49 21.11
CA GLY A 103 -25.81 26.17 22.19
C GLY A 103 -24.63 25.29 21.74
N GLY A 104 -23.71 25.00 22.67
CA GLY A 104 -22.54 24.15 22.42
C GLY A 104 -22.92 22.67 22.31
N VAL A 105 -22.04 21.87 21.73
CA VAL A 105 -22.16 20.41 21.64
C VAL A 105 -21.45 19.78 22.83
N VAL A 106 -22.09 18.77 23.51
CA VAL A 106 -21.52 18.13 24.72
C VAL A 106 -20.50 17.05 24.33
N HIS A 107 -20.87 16.09 23.49
CA HIS A 107 -20.05 14.95 23.11
C HIS A 107 -19.70 14.98 21.61
N GLY A 108 -19.40 16.17 21.12
CA GLY A 108 -19.04 16.33 19.72
C GLY A 108 -17.60 15.85 19.44
N PRO A 109 -17.28 15.64 18.16
CA PRO A 109 -15.94 15.27 17.76
C PRO A 109 -14.94 16.38 18.06
N HIS A 110 -13.78 15.99 18.57
CA HIS A 110 -12.61 16.84 18.73
C HIS A 110 -11.47 16.38 17.82
N PRO A 111 -10.55 17.28 17.43
CA PRO A 111 -9.37 16.90 16.67
C PRO A 111 -8.60 15.82 17.42
N ARG A 112 -8.28 14.73 16.71
CA ARG A 112 -7.47 13.64 17.28
C ARG A 112 -6.58 13.01 16.22
N ASP A 113 -5.45 12.46 16.66
CA ASP A 113 -4.59 11.65 15.83
C ASP A 113 -5.15 10.22 15.68
N TYR A 114 -5.17 9.73 14.43
CA TYR A 114 -5.56 8.37 14.08
C TYR A 114 -4.37 7.49 13.75
N HIS A 115 -3.14 8.02 13.90
CA HIS A 115 -1.94 7.31 13.52
C HIS A 115 -1.77 5.99 14.27
N GLN A 116 -1.54 4.90 13.52
CA GLN A 116 -1.25 3.57 14.04
C GLN A 116 0.16 3.15 13.63
N ARG A 117 0.98 2.84 14.64
CA ARG A 117 2.34 2.34 14.42
C ARG A 117 2.30 0.85 14.11
N LEU A 118 2.78 0.46 12.92
CA LEU A 118 2.85 -0.92 12.47
C LEU A 118 4.31 -1.37 12.39
N PRO A 119 4.69 -2.53 12.98
CA PRO A 119 6.04 -3.07 12.92
C PRO A 119 6.51 -3.32 11.49
N LYS A 120 7.79 -3.04 11.21
CA LYS A 120 8.39 -3.23 9.87
C LYS A 120 8.24 -4.68 9.36
N LYS A 121 8.46 -5.68 10.25
CA LYS A 121 8.33 -7.11 9.92
C LYS A 121 6.92 -7.46 9.45
N MET A 122 5.88 -6.96 10.13
CA MET A 122 4.48 -7.18 9.75
C MET A 122 4.16 -6.58 8.37
N ARG A 123 4.60 -5.33 8.10
CA ARG A 123 4.41 -4.68 6.80
C ARG A 123 5.07 -5.45 5.65
N ARG A 124 6.32 -5.92 5.85
CA ARG A 124 7.04 -6.73 4.87
C ARG A 124 6.33 -8.06 4.60
N LEU A 125 5.87 -8.74 5.64
CA LEU A 125 5.15 -10.00 5.50
C LEU A 125 3.83 -9.81 4.75
N ALA A 126 3.07 -8.75 5.03
CA ALA A 126 1.83 -8.46 4.32
C ALA A 126 2.06 -8.21 2.81
N ILE A 127 3.12 -7.48 2.44
CA ILE A 127 3.47 -7.26 1.03
C ILE A 127 3.82 -8.60 0.35
N ARG A 128 4.61 -9.47 1.00
CA ARG A 128 4.94 -10.80 0.46
C ARG A 128 3.71 -11.67 0.28
N CYS A 129 2.79 -11.69 1.26
CA CYS A 129 1.53 -12.41 1.15
C CYS A 129 0.71 -11.93 -0.06
N LEU A 130 0.59 -10.61 -0.27
CA LEU A 130 -0.18 -10.04 -1.37
C LEU A 130 0.47 -10.28 -2.74
N LEU A 131 1.80 -10.21 -2.85
CA LEU A 131 2.51 -10.54 -4.09
C LEU A 131 2.32 -12.03 -4.44
N SER A 132 2.42 -12.93 -3.46
CA SER A 132 2.17 -14.36 -3.65
C SER A 132 0.72 -14.64 -4.07
N ASP A 133 -0.24 -13.88 -3.53
CA ASP A 133 -1.65 -14.02 -3.88
C ASP A 133 -1.92 -13.58 -5.32
N LYS A 134 -1.30 -12.48 -5.78
CA LYS A 134 -1.39 -12.04 -7.18
C LYS A 134 -0.90 -13.09 -8.17
N ILE A 135 0.13 -13.84 -7.81
CA ILE A 135 0.63 -14.96 -8.63
C ILE A 135 -0.36 -16.12 -8.63
N ARG A 136 -0.95 -16.47 -7.49
CA ARG A 136 -1.94 -17.55 -7.38
C ARG A 136 -3.20 -17.31 -8.22
N ILE A 137 -3.57 -16.03 -8.41
CA ILE A 137 -4.77 -15.63 -9.17
C ILE A 137 -4.43 -15.32 -10.64
N ASP A 138 -3.19 -15.61 -11.10
CA ASP A 138 -2.70 -15.29 -12.45
C ASP A 138 -2.85 -13.82 -12.85
N SER A 139 -2.87 -12.94 -11.88
CA SER A 139 -2.97 -11.49 -12.08
C SER A 139 -1.62 -10.76 -12.03
N PHE A 140 -0.51 -11.52 -12.01
CA PHE A 140 0.87 -11.05 -11.96
C PHE A 140 1.51 -11.18 -13.35
N ILE A 141 1.77 -10.05 -14.00
CA ILE A 141 2.33 -10.02 -15.36
C ILE A 141 3.71 -9.38 -15.31
N ILE A 142 4.70 -10.10 -15.84
CA ILE A 142 6.08 -9.65 -15.91
C ILE A 142 6.39 -9.22 -17.33
N VAL A 143 6.96 -8.03 -17.47
CA VAL A 143 7.51 -7.54 -18.73
C VAL A 143 9.02 -7.36 -18.62
N ASP A 144 9.70 -7.54 -19.72
CA ASP A 144 11.16 -7.38 -19.80
C ASP A 144 11.55 -5.94 -19.44
N ASP A 145 11.09 -4.99 -20.25
CA ASP A 145 11.22 -3.56 -19.97
C ASP A 145 9.97 -2.80 -20.44
N LEU A 146 9.68 -1.67 -19.78
CA LEU A 146 8.54 -0.81 -20.09
C LEU A 146 9.04 0.49 -20.75
N VAL A 147 9.48 0.38 -22.00
CA VAL A 147 9.90 1.54 -22.79
C VAL A 147 8.78 1.88 -23.76
N LEU A 148 8.23 3.08 -23.63
CA LEU A 148 7.21 3.64 -24.54
C LEU A 148 7.89 4.63 -25.47
N ASN A 149 7.54 4.61 -26.77
CA ASN A 149 8.13 5.51 -27.77
C ASN A 149 7.81 6.98 -27.47
N GLU A 150 6.58 7.27 -27.15
CA GLU A 150 6.08 8.65 -26.95
C GLU A 150 5.39 8.79 -25.61
N TYR A 151 5.66 8.21 -24.55
CA TYR A 151 5.03 8.37 -23.21
C TYR A 151 3.60 8.98 -23.19
N LYS A 152 2.77 8.59 -24.17
CA LYS A 152 1.39 9.03 -24.31
C LYS A 152 0.44 8.01 -23.68
N THR A 153 -0.72 8.50 -23.20
CA THR A 153 -1.77 7.65 -22.61
C THR A 153 -2.28 6.58 -23.59
N LYS A 154 -2.34 6.93 -24.90
CA LYS A 154 -2.80 6.01 -25.96
C LYS A 154 -1.87 4.79 -26.08
N GLU A 155 -0.56 4.98 -26.04
CA GLU A 155 0.39 3.86 -26.08
C GLU A 155 0.25 2.95 -24.85
N MET A 156 0.09 3.53 -23.67
CA MET A 156 -0.12 2.74 -22.46
C MET A 156 -1.41 1.91 -22.52
N ILE A 157 -2.49 2.46 -23.05
CA ILE A 157 -3.75 1.72 -23.27
C ILE A 157 -3.52 0.56 -24.24
N ASN A 158 -2.80 0.77 -25.34
CA ASN A 158 -2.48 -0.28 -26.31
C ASN A 158 -1.67 -1.41 -25.65
N VAL A 159 -0.64 -1.09 -24.88
CA VAL A 159 0.16 -2.08 -24.16
C VAL A 159 -0.70 -2.87 -23.17
N LEU A 160 -1.55 -2.21 -22.37
CA LEU A 160 -2.45 -2.90 -21.45
C LEU A 160 -3.44 -3.81 -22.16
N SER A 161 -3.98 -3.40 -23.30
CA SER A 161 -4.89 -4.23 -24.12
C SER A 161 -4.19 -5.44 -24.74
N GLN A 162 -2.94 -5.28 -25.22
CA GLN A 162 -2.13 -6.38 -25.76
C GLN A 162 -1.76 -7.42 -24.70
N LEU A 163 -1.54 -6.96 -23.45
CA LEU A 163 -1.28 -7.84 -22.31
C LEU A 163 -2.56 -8.48 -21.72
N GLY A 164 -3.75 -8.14 -22.27
CA GLY A 164 -5.03 -8.66 -21.82
C GLY A 164 -5.53 -8.08 -20.49
N ILE A 165 -5.03 -6.91 -20.09
CA ILE A 165 -5.40 -6.26 -18.83
C ILE A 165 -6.61 -5.35 -19.07
N THR A 166 -7.78 -5.72 -18.54
CA THR A 166 -9.04 -4.95 -18.68
C THR A 166 -9.48 -4.25 -17.40
N GLY A 167 -8.99 -4.71 -16.24
CA GLY A 167 -9.34 -4.21 -14.92
C GLY A 167 -8.45 -3.06 -14.41
N LYS A 168 -8.49 -2.84 -13.10
CA LYS A 168 -7.56 -1.93 -12.43
C LYS A 168 -6.17 -2.53 -12.44
N SER A 169 -5.18 -1.78 -12.92
CA SER A 169 -3.80 -2.24 -13.03
C SER A 169 -2.81 -1.36 -12.28
N LEU A 170 -1.91 -2.01 -11.55
CA LEU A 170 -0.79 -1.39 -10.90
C LEU A 170 0.47 -1.65 -11.72
N VAL A 171 1.12 -0.59 -12.19
CA VAL A 171 2.36 -0.66 -12.96
C VAL A 171 3.53 -0.38 -12.03
N VAL A 172 4.48 -1.32 -11.95
CA VAL A 172 5.61 -1.23 -11.04
C VAL A 172 6.92 -1.24 -11.83
N SER A 173 7.69 -0.16 -11.68
CA SER A 173 9.05 -0.02 -12.23
C SER A 173 10.09 -0.13 -11.13
N SER A 174 11.33 -0.49 -11.49
CA SER A 174 12.44 -0.54 -10.54
C SER A 174 12.74 0.82 -9.92
N GLU A 175 12.67 1.88 -10.74
CA GLU A 175 12.94 3.27 -10.35
C GLU A 175 11.82 4.19 -10.79
N PRO A 176 11.77 5.42 -10.21
CA PRO A 176 10.80 6.41 -10.62
C PRO A 176 11.00 6.78 -12.10
N ASN A 177 10.05 6.40 -12.97
CA ASN A 177 10.06 6.80 -14.37
C ASN A 177 8.99 7.84 -14.62
N GLN A 178 9.42 9.09 -14.86
CA GLN A 178 8.50 10.21 -15.11
C GLN A 178 7.68 10.03 -16.39
N GLY A 179 8.23 9.38 -17.41
CA GLY A 179 7.54 9.12 -18.66
C GLY A 179 6.37 8.16 -18.47
N ILE A 180 6.59 7.02 -17.84
CA ILE A 180 5.53 6.05 -17.48
C ILE A 180 4.50 6.72 -16.56
N GLY A 181 4.96 7.50 -15.57
CA GLY A 181 4.08 8.24 -14.67
C GLY A 181 3.14 9.20 -15.42
N ARG A 182 3.64 9.93 -16.43
CA ARG A 182 2.82 10.82 -17.29
C ARG A 182 1.82 10.02 -18.13
N ALA A 183 2.24 8.91 -18.73
CA ALA A 183 1.38 8.06 -19.53
C ALA A 183 0.24 7.43 -18.70
N CYS A 184 0.48 7.07 -17.44
CA CYS A 184 -0.51 6.45 -16.55
C CYS A 184 -1.42 7.46 -15.83
N ARG A 185 -0.94 8.67 -15.54
CA ARG A 185 -1.61 9.64 -14.64
C ARG A 185 -3.06 9.95 -15.01
N ASN A 186 -3.37 10.05 -16.30
CA ASN A 186 -4.72 10.39 -16.79
C ASN A 186 -5.66 9.17 -16.87
N LEU A 187 -5.15 7.96 -16.64
CA LEU A 187 -5.95 6.74 -16.72
C LEU A 187 -6.56 6.43 -15.34
N PRO A 188 -7.90 6.44 -15.19
CA PRO A 188 -8.55 6.32 -13.86
C PRO A 188 -8.35 4.95 -13.20
N ARG A 189 -8.03 3.92 -14.00
CA ARG A 189 -7.86 2.54 -13.53
C ARG A 189 -6.41 2.08 -13.48
N VAL A 190 -5.46 2.97 -13.76
CA VAL A 190 -4.03 2.64 -13.83
C VAL A 190 -3.26 3.51 -12.87
N LYS A 191 -2.37 2.90 -12.10
CA LYS A 191 -1.44 3.63 -11.23
C LYS A 191 -0.03 3.12 -11.45
N SER A 192 0.93 4.02 -11.64
CA SER A 192 2.35 3.67 -11.71
C SER A 192 3.05 4.01 -10.41
N LEU A 193 3.89 3.11 -9.93
CA LEU A 193 4.69 3.27 -8.72
C LEU A 193 6.08 2.65 -8.90
N PRO A 194 7.13 3.25 -8.32
CA PRO A 194 8.40 2.57 -8.16
C PRO A 194 8.33 1.54 -7.03
N VAL A 195 9.18 0.51 -7.10
CA VAL A 195 9.26 -0.56 -6.08
C VAL A 195 9.34 -0.02 -4.66
N ALA A 196 10.11 1.05 -4.44
CA ALA A 196 10.33 1.61 -3.10
C ALA A 196 9.04 2.12 -2.42
N THR A 197 8.01 2.48 -3.20
CA THR A 197 6.75 3.05 -2.68
C THR A 197 5.57 2.07 -2.70
N ILE A 198 5.80 0.81 -3.07
CA ILE A 198 4.76 -0.22 -3.03
C ILE A 198 4.22 -0.37 -1.61
N ASN A 199 2.90 -0.40 -1.49
CA ASN A 199 2.21 -0.61 -0.23
C ASN A 199 1.09 -1.65 -0.35
N ALA A 200 0.68 -2.23 0.77
CA ALA A 200 -0.34 -3.26 0.81
C ALA A 200 -1.72 -2.77 0.31
N LEU A 201 -2.03 -1.49 0.52
CA LEU A 201 -3.30 -0.91 0.09
C LEU A 201 -3.40 -0.85 -1.43
N ASP A 202 -2.32 -0.44 -2.12
CA ASP A 202 -2.31 -0.40 -3.58
C ASP A 202 -2.37 -1.82 -4.16
N LEU A 203 -1.61 -2.78 -3.61
CA LEU A 203 -1.64 -4.17 -4.07
C LEU A 203 -3.03 -4.81 -4.00
N ILE A 204 -3.84 -4.48 -3.00
CA ILE A 204 -5.18 -5.04 -2.88
C ILE A 204 -6.22 -4.31 -3.73
N ASN A 205 -6.05 -2.99 -3.93
CA ASN A 205 -7.01 -2.16 -4.68
C ASN A 205 -6.96 -2.36 -6.20
N TYR A 206 -5.83 -2.85 -6.70
CA TYR A 206 -5.63 -3.09 -8.14
C TYR A 206 -5.69 -4.58 -8.43
N ASP A 207 -6.47 -4.95 -9.45
CA ASP A 207 -6.73 -6.35 -9.80
C ASP A 207 -5.48 -7.00 -10.39
N SER A 208 -4.84 -6.35 -11.36
CA SER A 208 -3.65 -6.84 -12.05
C SER A 208 -2.39 -6.07 -11.65
N LEU A 209 -1.27 -6.77 -11.59
CA LEU A 209 0.05 -6.20 -11.33
C LEU A 209 0.94 -6.40 -12.57
N LEU A 210 1.32 -5.29 -13.20
CA LEU A 210 2.31 -5.25 -14.27
C LEU A 210 3.66 -4.82 -13.70
N ILE A 211 4.68 -5.64 -13.84
CA ILE A 211 5.97 -5.41 -13.20
C ILE A 211 7.12 -5.64 -14.20
N THR A 212 8.16 -4.81 -14.14
CA THR A 212 9.37 -5.03 -14.92
C THR A 212 10.29 -6.07 -14.27
N GLU A 213 11.07 -6.81 -15.06
CA GLU A 213 12.02 -7.79 -14.52
C GLU A 213 13.02 -7.15 -13.55
N SER A 214 13.55 -5.98 -13.86
CA SER A 214 14.43 -5.22 -12.98
C SER A 214 13.78 -4.90 -11.63
N ALA A 215 12.48 -4.63 -11.61
CA ALA A 215 11.73 -4.40 -10.38
C ALA A 215 11.58 -5.67 -9.53
N ILE A 216 11.42 -6.85 -10.13
CA ILE A 216 11.37 -8.13 -9.40
C ILE A 216 12.67 -8.36 -8.65
N ARG A 217 13.82 -8.17 -9.30
CA ARG A 217 15.13 -8.33 -8.67
C ARG A 217 15.29 -7.37 -7.48
N LYS A 218 14.85 -6.13 -7.63
CA LYS A 218 14.85 -5.12 -6.56
C LYS A 218 13.91 -5.49 -5.40
N ILE A 219 12.75 -6.08 -5.67
CA ILE A 219 11.82 -6.59 -4.65
C ILE A 219 12.49 -7.69 -3.80
N VAL A 220 13.18 -8.63 -4.44
CA VAL A 220 13.88 -9.70 -3.74
C VAL A 220 14.98 -9.15 -2.83
N SER A 221 15.76 -8.17 -3.28
CA SER A 221 16.79 -7.53 -2.46
C SER A 221 16.22 -6.75 -1.26
N MET A 222 15.03 -6.14 -1.39
CA MET A 222 14.41 -5.34 -0.31
C MET A 222 13.64 -6.18 0.71
N TRP A 223 12.99 -7.26 0.28
CA TRP A 223 12.04 -8.01 1.11
C TRP A 223 12.33 -9.51 1.22
N GLY A 224 13.34 -10.02 0.51
CA GLY A 224 13.80 -11.41 0.67
C GLY A 224 14.33 -11.67 2.08
N SER A 225 14.26 -12.93 2.54
CA SER A 225 14.83 -13.35 3.83
C SER A 225 16.34 -13.20 3.88
N ASP A 226 17.00 -13.28 2.73
CA ASP A 226 18.46 -13.24 2.60
C ASP A 226 19.00 -11.79 2.58
N ALA A 227 18.14 -10.78 2.41
CA ALA A 227 18.52 -9.37 2.43
C ALA A 227 19.10 -8.90 3.79
N SER A 228 18.85 -9.64 4.88
CA SER A 228 19.44 -9.39 6.20
C SER A 228 20.86 -9.94 6.33
N VAL A 229 21.19 -10.99 5.56
CA VAL A 229 22.50 -11.64 5.58
C VAL A 229 23.51 -10.85 4.72
N THR A 230 23.08 -10.41 3.54
CA THR A 230 23.94 -9.63 2.63
C THR A 230 24.32 -8.25 3.16
N MET A 231 23.46 -7.61 3.97
CA MET A 231 23.83 -6.34 4.63
C MET A 231 24.88 -6.53 5.74
N ASN A 232 24.85 -7.66 6.45
CA ASN A 232 25.85 -7.96 7.47
C ASN A 232 27.21 -8.39 6.86
N GLU A 233 27.21 -9.08 5.74
CA GLU A 233 28.43 -9.45 5.03
C GLU A 233 29.17 -8.22 4.47
N ASN A 234 28.43 -7.25 3.90
CA ASN A 234 29.03 -6.01 3.41
C ASN A 234 29.58 -5.11 4.53
N LEU A 235 29.03 -5.16 5.73
CA LEU A 235 29.58 -4.45 6.89
C LEU A 235 30.83 -5.14 7.45
N ASN A 236 30.92 -6.46 7.37
CA ASN A 236 32.09 -7.20 7.84
C ASN A 236 33.27 -7.10 6.84
N VAL A 237 32.99 -7.02 5.52
CA VAL A 237 34.05 -6.81 4.51
C VAL A 237 34.64 -5.40 4.59
N ALA A 238 33.78 -4.37 4.78
CA ALA A 238 34.27 -2.99 4.95
C ALA A 238 35.04 -2.78 6.27
N GLY A 239 34.73 -3.55 7.32
CA GLY A 239 35.50 -3.53 8.59
C GLY A 239 36.89 -4.19 8.49
N SER A 240 37.00 -5.25 7.68
CA SER A 240 38.27 -5.97 7.51
C SER A 240 39.25 -5.24 6.57
N GLU A 241 38.79 -4.43 5.63
CA GLU A 241 39.63 -3.61 4.77
C GLU A 241 40.23 -2.40 5.50
N LEU A 242 39.54 -1.84 6.49
CA LEU A 242 40.03 -0.73 7.30
C LEU A 242 41.09 -1.16 8.35
N GLU A 243 41.09 -2.42 8.79
CA GLU A 243 42.12 -2.94 9.70
C GLU A 243 43.40 -3.34 8.99
N SER A 244 43.39 -3.57 7.69
CA SER A 244 44.60 -3.91 6.89
C SER A 244 45.38 -2.70 6.38
N GLU A 245 44.84 -1.48 6.46
CA GLU A 245 45.54 -0.23 6.08
C GLU A 245 46.22 0.48 7.27
N VAL A 246 46.13 -0.05 8.48
CA VAL A 246 46.68 0.57 9.72
C VAL A 246 47.87 -0.24 10.28
N LEU A 247 48.34 -1.26 9.59
CA LEU A 247 49.59 -2.01 9.88
C LEU A 247 50.59 -1.85 8.77
#